data_d93299bc92c0fefca642baeb456bd72c
#
_entry.id   d93299bc92c0fefca642baeb456bd72c
#
_cell.length_a   1.000
_cell.length_b   1.000
_cell.length_c   1.000
_cell.angle_alpha   90.00
_cell.angle_beta   90.00
_cell.angle_gamma   90.00
#
_symmetry.space_group_name_H-M   'P 1'
#
loop_
_entity.id
_entity.type
_entity.pdbx_description
1 polymer ?
#
loop_
_entity_poly.entity_id
_entity_poly.type
_entity_poly.pdbx_seq_one_letter_code
_entity_poly.pdbx_strand_id
1 'polypeptide(L)'
;MDVVVATPPCQGMSVANHKKRDNEIDRNSLVTESISLIKQIKPRFFILENVAAFWKTGCLNPQGKILAIGEMIMQELGSNYQIAHQIINFKNYGSNSSRKRTLVIGVENQLAISIPPETLYPDWKEENTLGKVIGKMKLLKWGEYDENDFFHSFRTYPVHMRNWIKGIKQGQSAFENQNIENRPHQIINGKLVENKAKNGDKYKRQEFNKVAPCIHTRNDQLASQNTVHPIDDRVFSIRELMKMMTIPDSFQWINQDLNTLNKLTLLEKKNFSKKHEMNIRQCIGEAVPTAIFHQIAKKIKQNSDLIK
;
A
#
# COMPACT_ATOMS: atom_id res chain seq x y z
N MET A 1 3.35 0.27 28.64
CA MET A 1 2.76 0.04 27.30
C MET A 1 3.41 -1.20 26.73
N ASP A 2 2.63 -2.13 26.16
CA ASP A 2 3.19 -3.41 25.76
C ASP A 2 3.79 -3.37 24.34
N VAL A 3 3.15 -2.68 23.41
CA VAL A 3 3.57 -2.67 22.00
C VAL A 3 3.54 -1.25 21.43
N VAL A 4 4.59 -0.88 20.71
CA VAL A 4 4.63 0.31 19.85
C VAL A 4 4.79 -0.14 18.41
N VAL A 5 3.91 0.33 17.54
CA VAL A 5 3.99 0.12 16.09
C VAL A 5 4.19 1.48 15.42
N ALA A 6 5.21 1.62 14.61
CA ALA A 6 5.45 2.84 13.84
C ALA A 6 5.72 2.54 12.36
N THR A 7 5.04 3.27 11.49
CA THR A 7 5.20 3.22 10.04
C THR A 7 5.50 4.64 9.52
N PRO A 8 6.64 5.24 9.93
CA PRO A 8 6.94 6.63 9.60
C PRO A 8 7.02 6.83 8.08
N PRO A 9 6.57 7.97 7.54
CA PRO A 9 6.59 8.22 6.11
C PRO A 9 8.01 8.21 5.55
N CYS A 10 8.17 7.56 4.39
CA CYS A 10 9.45 7.34 3.71
C CYS A 10 9.61 8.21 2.45
N GLN A 11 9.19 9.48 2.49
CA GLN A 11 9.10 10.33 1.30
C GLN A 11 10.43 10.53 0.56
N GLY A 12 11.57 10.45 1.24
CA GLY A 12 12.91 10.47 0.66
C GLY A 12 13.47 9.12 0.21
N MET A 13 12.85 8.00 0.63
CA MET A 13 13.42 6.64 0.47
C MET A 13 12.74 5.81 -0.63
N SER A 14 11.60 6.27 -1.17
CA SER A 14 10.81 5.50 -2.12
C SER A 14 11.43 5.50 -3.51
N VAL A 15 11.57 4.31 -4.12
CA VAL A 15 11.98 4.14 -5.53
C VAL A 15 11.06 4.88 -6.50
N ALA A 16 9.82 5.16 -6.10
CA ALA A 16 8.86 5.95 -6.87
C ALA A 16 9.15 7.46 -6.85
N ASN A 17 10.06 7.93 -6.00
CA ASN A 17 10.44 9.34 -5.96
C ASN A 17 11.55 9.62 -6.99
N HIS A 18 11.14 9.99 -8.20
CA HIS A 18 12.08 10.37 -9.28
C HIS A 18 12.69 11.78 -9.13
N LYS A 19 12.30 12.53 -8.09
CA LYS A 19 12.80 13.89 -7.81
C LYS A 19 13.55 13.90 -6.48
N LYS A 20 14.79 13.42 -6.49
CA LYS A 20 15.70 13.63 -5.36
C LYS A 20 15.93 15.12 -5.17
N ARG A 21 15.65 15.64 -3.97
CA ARG A 21 15.90 17.02 -3.57
C ARG A 21 16.82 17.01 -2.34
N ASP A 22 17.60 18.06 -2.15
CA ASP A 22 18.58 18.20 -1.07
C ASP A 22 17.99 18.10 0.36
N ASN A 23 16.67 18.25 0.50
CA ASN A 23 15.95 18.19 1.79
C ASN A 23 15.41 16.78 2.13
N GLU A 24 15.91 15.71 1.52
CA GLU A 24 15.42 14.34 1.82
C GLU A 24 15.84 13.86 3.21
N ILE A 25 16.97 14.33 3.69
CA ILE A 25 17.50 13.99 5.02
C ILE A 25 16.59 14.56 6.12
N ASP A 26 16.09 15.79 5.95
CA ASP A 26 15.16 16.42 6.90
C ASP A 26 13.81 15.72 6.97
N ARG A 27 13.39 15.07 5.86
CA ARG A 27 12.14 14.31 5.81
C ARG A 27 12.18 12.99 6.58
N ASN A 28 13.36 12.53 6.95
CA ASN A 28 13.54 11.33 7.76
C ASN A 28 13.47 11.63 9.27
N SER A 29 13.21 12.89 9.67
CA SER A 29 13.07 13.29 11.08
C SER A 29 12.02 12.49 11.84
N LEU A 30 10.91 12.10 11.19
CA LEU A 30 9.87 11.27 11.81
C LEU A 30 10.34 9.84 12.14
N VAL A 31 11.39 9.34 11.48
CA VAL A 31 12.03 8.08 11.86
C VAL A 31 12.79 8.29 13.18
N THR A 32 13.56 9.35 13.28
CA THR A 32 14.28 9.72 14.50
C THR A 32 13.33 9.94 15.67
N GLU A 33 12.22 10.63 15.45
CA GLU A 33 11.15 10.80 16.44
C GLU A 33 10.54 9.47 16.88
N SER A 34 10.26 8.55 15.93
CA SER A 34 9.74 7.23 16.27
C SER A 34 10.70 6.43 17.15
N ILE A 35 12.00 6.50 16.87
CA ILE A 35 13.05 5.85 17.69
C ILE A 35 13.11 6.50 19.08
N SER A 36 13.06 7.83 19.16
CA SER A 36 13.05 8.59 20.41
C SER A 36 11.84 8.23 21.29
N LEU A 37 10.65 8.12 20.69
CA LEU A 37 9.43 7.71 21.39
C LEU A 37 9.54 6.27 21.93
N ILE A 38 10.08 5.33 21.15
CA ILE A 38 10.32 3.96 21.62
C ILE A 38 11.28 3.96 22.81
N LYS A 39 12.36 4.75 22.75
CA LYS A 39 13.35 4.88 23.84
C LYS A 39 12.72 5.45 25.11
N GLN A 40 11.79 6.41 25.00
CA GLN A 40 11.10 7.03 26.13
C GLN A 40 10.01 6.13 26.71
N ILE A 41 9.18 5.53 25.87
CA ILE A 41 8.05 4.68 26.27
C ILE A 41 8.52 3.35 26.87
N LYS A 42 9.66 2.83 26.37
CA LYS A 42 10.21 1.52 26.75
C LYS A 42 9.18 0.40 26.67
N PRO A 43 8.55 0.18 25.49
CA PRO A 43 7.56 -0.87 25.34
C PRO A 43 8.23 -2.25 25.42
N ARG A 44 7.45 -3.29 25.75
CA ARG A 44 7.95 -4.68 25.73
C ARG A 44 8.29 -5.14 24.32
N PHE A 45 7.55 -4.65 23.31
CA PHE A 45 7.76 -4.93 21.89
C PHE A 45 7.65 -3.65 21.07
N PHE A 46 8.47 -3.53 20.04
CA PHE A 46 8.25 -2.52 19.02
C PHE A 46 8.32 -3.11 17.61
N ILE A 47 7.56 -2.57 16.68
CA ILE A 47 7.58 -2.95 15.28
C ILE A 47 7.70 -1.69 14.43
N LEU A 48 8.70 -1.67 13.51
CA LEU A 48 8.82 -0.64 12.48
C LEU A 48 8.58 -1.28 11.12
N GLU A 49 7.75 -0.67 10.28
CA GLU A 49 7.57 -1.06 8.89
C GLU A 49 7.93 0.09 7.97
N ASN A 50 8.63 -0.23 6.88
CA ASN A 50 8.98 0.78 5.90
C ASN A 50 9.39 0.13 4.55
N VAL A 51 9.71 0.97 3.55
CA VAL A 51 10.20 0.51 2.24
C VAL A 51 11.48 -0.33 2.37
N ALA A 52 11.77 -1.15 1.36
CA ALA A 52 12.90 -2.10 1.39
C ALA A 52 14.27 -1.43 1.62
N ALA A 53 14.43 -0.16 1.24
CA ALA A 53 15.68 0.58 1.44
C ALA A 53 15.87 1.10 2.88
N PHE A 54 14.85 1.05 3.73
CA PHE A 54 14.77 1.69 5.05
C PHE A 54 16.04 1.50 5.89
N TRP A 55 16.48 0.25 6.08
CA TRP A 55 17.59 -0.08 6.97
C TRP A 55 18.90 0.60 6.59
N LYS A 56 19.15 0.79 5.30
CA LYS A 56 20.38 1.36 4.74
C LYS A 56 20.29 2.85 4.40
N THR A 57 19.12 3.45 4.55
CA THR A 57 18.93 4.87 4.21
C THR A 57 19.49 5.77 5.28
N GLY A 58 20.17 6.84 4.87
CA GLY A 58 20.73 7.85 5.78
C GLY A 58 19.63 8.70 6.41
N CYS A 59 19.79 9.02 7.69
CA CYS A 59 19.00 10.00 8.43
C CYS A 59 19.89 10.77 9.42
N LEU A 60 19.41 11.94 9.87
CA LEU A 60 20.08 12.71 10.92
C LEU A 60 19.75 12.09 12.28
N ASN A 61 20.80 11.79 13.06
CA ASN A 61 20.62 11.44 14.45
C ASN A 61 20.39 12.71 15.31
N PRO A 62 20.03 12.59 16.60
CA PRO A 62 19.81 13.74 17.50
C PRO A 62 21.01 14.69 17.62
N GLN A 63 22.22 14.23 17.29
CA GLN A 63 23.46 15.03 17.31
C GLN A 63 23.78 15.68 15.95
N GLY A 64 22.87 15.59 14.97
CA GLY A 64 23.05 16.18 13.63
C GLY A 64 24.01 15.40 12.71
N LYS A 65 24.42 14.18 13.08
CA LYS A 65 25.26 13.32 12.26
C LYS A 65 24.39 12.43 11.37
N ILE A 66 24.79 12.25 10.10
CA ILE A 66 24.13 11.32 9.19
C ILE A 66 24.61 9.89 9.49
N LEU A 67 23.66 9.02 9.82
CA LEU A 67 23.85 7.58 10.02
C LEU A 67 22.85 6.79 9.19
N ALA A 68 23.14 5.52 8.89
CA ALA A 68 22.12 4.63 8.40
C ALA A 68 21.05 4.42 9.49
N ILE A 69 19.77 4.35 9.08
CA ILE A 69 18.66 4.15 10.04
C ILE A 69 18.89 2.91 10.89
N GLY A 70 19.37 1.81 10.29
CA GLY A 70 19.69 0.59 11.04
C GLY A 70 20.77 0.82 12.11
N GLU A 71 21.81 1.55 11.79
CA GLU A 71 22.87 1.92 12.76
C GLU A 71 22.29 2.75 13.91
N MET A 72 21.45 3.74 13.60
CA MET A 72 20.78 4.57 14.61
C MET A 72 19.87 3.73 15.51
N ILE A 73 19.08 2.83 14.95
CA ILE A 73 18.22 1.91 15.72
C ILE A 73 19.08 1.07 16.69
N MET A 74 20.19 0.51 16.22
CA MET A 74 21.07 -0.30 17.05
C MET A 74 21.78 0.52 18.13
N GLN A 75 22.21 1.76 17.84
CA GLN A 75 22.83 2.64 18.82
C GLN A 75 21.86 3.10 19.91
N GLU A 76 20.64 3.47 19.53
CA GLU A 76 19.66 4.06 20.45
C GLU A 76 18.85 3.03 21.25
N LEU A 77 18.61 1.84 20.68
CA LEU A 77 17.72 0.83 21.25
C LEU A 77 18.41 -0.50 21.58
N GLY A 78 19.55 -0.82 20.96
CA GLY A 78 20.21 -2.13 21.07
C GLY A 78 20.68 -2.51 22.47
N SER A 79 20.87 -1.54 23.38
CA SER A 79 21.20 -1.82 24.79
C SER A 79 20.04 -2.43 25.57
N ASN A 80 18.78 -2.15 25.18
CA ASN A 80 17.57 -2.55 25.89
C ASN A 80 16.76 -3.62 25.15
N TYR A 81 17.02 -3.83 23.84
CA TYR A 81 16.25 -4.70 22.98
C TYR A 81 17.12 -5.65 22.18
N GLN A 82 16.67 -6.89 22.01
CA GLN A 82 17.08 -7.72 20.90
C GLN A 82 16.28 -7.30 19.67
N ILE A 83 16.95 -7.08 18.54
CA ILE A 83 16.36 -6.48 17.34
C ILE A 83 16.66 -7.35 16.14
N ALA A 84 15.61 -7.76 15.40
CA ALA A 84 15.71 -8.42 14.12
C ALA A 84 15.12 -7.53 13.01
N HIS A 85 15.71 -7.60 11.81
CA HIS A 85 15.15 -6.94 10.63
C HIS A 85 15.19 -7.85 9.41
N GLN A 86 14.14 -7.81 8.61
CA GLN A 86 14.03 -8.57 7.37
C GLN A 86 13.33 -7.77 6.29
N ILE A 87 13.74 -7.96 5.04
CA ILE A 87 13.00 -7.49 3.88
C ILE A 87 12.13 -8.63 3.39
N ILE A 88 10.81 -8.47 3.51
CA ILE A 88 9.85 -9.49 3.09
C ILE A 88 8.89 -8.94 2.03
N ASN A 89 8.36 -9.82 1.19
CA ASN A 89 7.27 -9.47 0.29
C ASN A 89 5.96 -9.98 0.90
N PHE A 90 5.09 -9.10 1.29
CA PHE A 90 3.86 -9.39 2.03
C PHE A 90 2.93 -10.40 1.32
N LYS A 91 3.01 -10.53 -0.02
CA LYS A 91 2.25 -11.54 -0.76
C LYS A 91 2.51 -12.98 -0.28
N ASN A 92 3.71 -13.24 0.21
CA ASN A 92 4.14 -14.55 0.73
C ASN A 92 3.80 -14.75 2.22
N TYR A 93 3.08 -13.79 2.82
CA TYR A 93 2.73 -13.79 4.25
C TYR A 93 1.26 -13.45 4.48
N GLY A 94 0.40 -13.72 3.50
CA GLY A 94 -1.04 -13.60 3.62
C GLY A 94 -1.64 -12.28 3.12
N SER A 95 -0.83 -11.35 2.58
CA SER A 95 -1.36 -10.23 1.79
C SER A 95 -1.80 -10.71 0.41
N ASN A 96 -2.86 -10.13 -0.12
CA ASN A 96 -3.31 -10.40 -1.49
C ASN A 96 -2.66 -9.48 -2.53
N SER A 97 -1.66 -8.69 -2.15
CA SER A 97 -0.90 -7.81 -3.04
C SER A 97 0.60 -7.91 -2.80
N SER A 98 1.38 -7.74 -3.87
CA SER A 98 2.84 -7.75 -3.81
C SER A 98 3.35 -6.43 -3.26
N ARG A 99 3.85 -6.44 -2.02
CA ARG A 99 4.39 -5.26 -1.35
C ARG A 99 5.68 -5.63 -0.60
N LYS A 100 6.85 -5.27 -1.14
CA LYS A 100 8.15 -5.54 -0.53
C LYS A 100 8.47 -4.47 0.51
N ARG A 101 8.73 -4.89 1.76
CA ARG A 101 8.97 -3.99 2.90
C ARG A 101 10.02 -4.52 3.84
N THR A 102 10.69 -3.60 4.54
CA THR A 102 11.50 -3.91 5.72
C THR A 102 10.58 -3.95 6.92
N LEU A 103 10.62 -5.04 7.67
CA LEU A 103 10.08 -5.14 9.02
C LEU A 103 11.23 -5.20 10.01
N VAL A 104 11.17 -4.34 11.05
CA VAL A 104 12.08 -4.38 12.19
C VAL A 104 11.24 -4.73 13.41
N ILE A 105 11.63 -5.76 14.14
CA ILE A 105 10.95 -6.19 15.37
C ILE A 105 11.96 -6.16 16.49
N GLY A 106 11.65 -5.43 17.56
CA GLY A 106 12.44 -5.40 18.78
C GLY A 106 11.65 -5.98 19.95
N VAL A 107 12.33 -6.76 20.76
CA VAL A 107 11.81 -7.38 21.99
C VAL A 107 12.74 -6.98 23.14
N GLU A 108 12.18 -6.53 24.26
CA GLU A 108 12.94 -6.21 25.46
C GLU A 108 13.85 -7.37 25.87
N ASN A 109 15.11 -7.08 26.27
CA ASN A 109 16.14 -8.09 26.47
C ASN A 109 15.75 -9.26 27.37
N GLN A 110 15.04 -9.00 28.47
CA GLN A 110 14.61 -10.07 29.38
C GLN A 110 13.55 -10.98 28.74
N LEU A 111 12.63 -10.41 27.99
CA LEU A 111 11.60 -11.14 27.26
C LEU A 111 12.17 -11.89 26.06
N ALA A 112 13.18 -11.35 25.42
CA ALA A 112 13.79 -11.92 24.23
C ALA A 112 14.50 -13.28 24.50
N ILE A 113 14.80 -13.58 25.75
CA ILE A 113 15.31 -14.92 26.16
C ILE A 113 14.27 -16.00 25.82
N SER A 114 12.98 -15.70 26.05
CA SER A 114 11.86 -16.63 25.80
C SER A 114 11.14 -16.36 24.48
N ILE A 115 11.21 -15.12 23.97
CA ILE A 115 10.53 -14.67 22.75
C ILE A 115 11.54 -13.97 21.83
N PRO A 116 12.41 -14.70 21.12
CA PRO A 116 13.33 -14.10 20.16
C PRO A 116 12.54 -13.30 19.09
N PRO A 117 12.99 -12.10 18.68
CA PRO A 117 12.25 -11.24 17.75
C PRO A 117 11.98 -11.94 16.40
N GLU A 118 12.84 -12.88 15.97
CA GLU A 118 12.67 -13.66 14.74
C GLU A 118 11.41 -14.51 14.74
N THR A 119 10.96 -14.97 15.91
CA THR A 119 9.77 -15.82 16.06
C THR A 119 8.47 -15.07 15.82
N LEU A 120 8.52 -13.74 15.90
CA LEU A 120 7.35 -12.87 15.76
C LEU A 120 7.05 -12.48 14.30
N TYR A 121 7.94 -12.77 13.34
CA TYR A 121 7.65 -12.54 11.93
C TYR A 121 6.42 -13.35 11.47
N PRO A 122 5.62 -12.82 10.53
CA PRO A 122 4.47 -13.55 10.01
C PRO A 122 4.91 -14.86 9.34
N ASP A 123 4.04 -15.88 9.40
CA ASP A 123 4.30 -17.17 8.80
C ASP A 123 4.16 -17.11 7.29
N TRP A 124 4.99 -17.87 6.59
CA TRP A 124 4.88 -18.02 5.15
C TRP A 124 3.51 -18.57 4.76
N LYS A 125 2.93 -18.02 3.70
CA LYS A 125 1.66 -18.45 3.11
C LYS A 125 1.77 -18.44 1.60
N GLU A 126 1.10 -19.39 0.97
CA GLU A 126 0.95 -19.39 -0.48
C GLU A 126 0.26 -18.10 -0.95
N GLU A 127 0.74 -17.55 -2.06
CA GLU A 127 0.21 -16.33 -2.64
C GLU A 127 -1.17 -16.54 -3.29
N ASN A 128 -2.02 -15.53 -3.21
CA ASN A 128 -3.32 -15.51 -3.87
C ASN A 128 -3.23 -14.72 -5.16
N THR A 129 -3.65 -15.35 -6.25
CA THR A 129 -3.79 -14.63 -7.53
C THR A 129 -4.94 -13.62 -7.46
N LEU A 130 -4.87 -12.58 -8.28
CA LEU A 130 -5.91 -11.56 -8.38
C LEU A 130 -7.29 -12.17 -8.70
N GLY A 131 -7.31 -13.23 -9.54
CA GLY A 131 -8.54 -13.96 -9.84
C GLY A 131 -9.17 -14.64 -8.63
N LYS A 132 -8.37 -15.22 -7.71
CA LYS A 132 -8.89 -15.77 -6.44
C LYS A 132 -9.50 -14.68 -5.56
N VAL A 133 -8.93 -13.46 -5.59
CA VAL A 133 -9.29 -12.36 -4.68
C VAL A 133 -10.54 -11.60 -5.14
N ILE A 134 -10.60 -11.22 -6.43
CA ILE A 134 -11.67 -10.37 -6.96
C ILE A 134 -12.45 -10.98 -8.15
N GLY A 135 -12.03 -12.14 -8.68
CA GLY A 135 -12.59 -12.70 -9.90
C GLY A 135 -14.08 -13.07 -9.84
N LYS A 136 -14.65 -13.16 -8.63
CA LYS A 136 -16.10 -13.41 -8.42
C LYS A 136 -16.89 -12.13 -8.14
N MET A 137 -16.25 -10.97 -8.09
CA MET A 137 -16.93 -9.70 -7.88
C MET A 137 -17.72 -9.31 -9.15
N LYS A 138 -18.79 -8.55 -8.96
CA LYS A 138 -19.61 -8.04 -10.07
C LYS A 138 -18.77 -7.20 -11.01
N LEU A 139 -18.87 -7.42 -12.31
CA LEU A 139 -18.30 -6.53 -13.32
C LEU A 139 -19.10 -5.22 -13.35
N LEU A 140 -18.43 -4.09 -13.41
CA LEU A 140 -19.06 -2.78 -13.38
C LEU A 140 -19.08 -2.15 -14.78
N LYS A 141 -20.25 -1.71 -15.21
CA LYS A 141 -20.40 -0.85 -16.38
C LYS A 141 -19.82 0.54 -16.07
N TRP A 142 -19.51 1.28 -17.11
CA TRP A 142 -18.97 2.62 -17.01
C TRP A 142 -19.84 3.56 -16.16
N GLY A 143 -19.32 4.01 -15.02
CA GLY A 143 -20.02 4.87 -14.06
C GLY A 143 -21.04 4.17 -13.18
N GLU A 144 -21.06 2.83 -13.16
CA GLU A 144 -21.95 2.04 -12.32
C GLU A 144 -21.48 1.99 -10.86
N TYR A 145 -22.45 1.97 -9.96
CA TYR A 145 -22.31 1.62 -8.54
C TYR A 145 -22.97 0.27 -8.32
N ASP A 146 -22.34 -0.61 -7.55
CA ASP A 146 -23.00 -1.81 -7.07
C ASP A 146 -24.14 -1.43 -6.11
N GLU A 147 -25.30 -2.08 -6.25
CA GLU A 147 -26.48 -1.78 -5.42
C GLU A 147 -26.26 -2.17 -3.97
N ASN A 148 -25.46 -3.22 -3.73
CA ASN A 148 -25.23 -3.81 -2.42
C ASN A 148 -23.92 -3.36 -1.78
N ASP A 149 -23.05 -2.67 -2.53
CA ASP A 149 -21.75 -2.22 -2.04
C ASP A 149 -21.33 -0.88 -2.64
N PHE A 150 -21.59 0.18 -1.91
CA PHE A 150 -21.20 1.55 -2.27
C PHE A 150 -19.73 1.67 -2.67
N PHE A 151 -18.84 0.96 -2.00
CA PHE A 151 -17.39 1.00 -2.29
C PHE A 151 -16.99 0.19 -3.53
N HIS A 152 -17.92 -0.60 -4.09
CA HIS A 152 -17.73 -1.28 -5.37
C HIS A 152 -18.28 -0.42 -6.51
N SER A 153 -17.52 0.61 -6.84
CA SER A 153 -17.82 1.58 -7.88
C SER A 153 -16.53 2.23 -8.38
N PHE A 154 -16.63 3.02 -9.43
CA PHE A 154 -15.50 3.86 -9.84
C PHE A 154 -16.01 5.13 -10.54
N ARG A 155 -15.20 6.17 -10.52
CA ARG A 155 -15.49 7.40 -11.25
C ARG A 155 -15.23 7.21 -12.75
N THR A 156 -16.00 7.94 -13.57
CA THR A 156 -15.77 7.99 -15.02
C THR A 156 -14.55 8.84 -15.36
N TYR A 157 -13.88 8.48 -16.45
CA TYR A 157 -12.78 9.23 -17.04
C TYR A 157 -13.23 9.85 -18.38
N PRO A 158 -12.47 10.83 -18.93
CA PRO A 158 -12.69 11.30 -20.27
C PRO A 158 -12.72 10.15 -21.29
N VAL A 159 -13.61 10.21 -22.27
CA VAL A 159 -13.83 9.12 -23.24
C VAL A 159 -12.56 8.69 -23.97
N HIS A 160 -11.70 9.65 -24.34
CA HIS A 160 -10.41 9.35 -24.99
C HIS A 160 -9.50 8.46 -24.12
N MET A 161 -9.49 8.63 -22.80
CA MET A 161 -8.69 7.80 -21.90
C MET A 161 -9.23 6.36 -21.83
N ARG A 162 -10.55 6.19 -21.93
CA ARG A 162 -11.17 4.86 -22.03
C ARG A 162 -10.75 4.17 -23.32
N ASN A 163 -10.71 4.91 -24.44
CA ASN A 163 -10.31 4.35 -25.74
C ASN A 163 -8.87 3.82 -25.71
N TRP A 164 -7.98 4.43 -24.91
CA TRP A 164 -6.61 3.93 -24.78
C TRP A 164 -6.53 2.55 -24.14
N ILE A 165 -7.39 2.27 -23.18
CA ILE A 165 -7.37 0.98 -22.45
C ILE A 165 -8.35 -0.05 -23.00
N LYS A 166 -9.29 0.38 -23.85
CA LYS A 166 -10.26 -0.51 -24.49
C LYS A 166 -9.54 -1.47 -25.43
N GLY A 167 -9.81 -2.76 -25.24
CA GLY A 167 -9.27 -3.80 -26.15
C GLY A 167 -7.82 -4.21 -25.90
N ILE A 168 -7.06 -3.58 -24.98
CA ILE A 168 -5.77 -4.14 -24.57
C ILE A 168 -5.96 -5.43 -23.78
N LYS A 169 -5.09 -6.41 -24.03
CA LYS A 169 -5.14 -7.71 -23.35
C LYS A 169 -4.57 -7.61 -21.93
N GLN A 170 -4.89 -8.58 -21.08
CA GLN A 170 -4.26 -8.71 -19.78
C GLN A 170 -2.74 -8.75 -19.92
N GLY A 171 -2.04 -8.00 -19.07
CA GLY A 171 -0.59 -7.85 -19.10
C GLY A 171 -0.08 -6.75 -20.05
N GLN A 172 -0.90 -6.23 -20.96
CA GLN A 172 -0.50 -5.17 -21.89
C GLN A 172 -0.73 -3.78 -21.34
N SER A 173 0.13 -2.85 -21.75
CA SER A 173 -0.03 -1.40 -21.55
C SER A 173 -0.69 -0.77 -22.79
N ALA A 174 -1.44 0.32 -22.58
CA ALA A 174 -2.00 1.09 -23.69
C ALA A 174 -0.95 1.65 -24.65
N PHE A 175 0.30 1.78 -24.25
CA PHE A 175 1.41 2.17 -25.12
C PHE A 175 1.75 1.09 -26.17
N GLU A 176 1.29 -0.14 -25.98
CA GLU A 176 1.51 -1.27 -26.89
C GLU A 176 0.38 -1.42 -27.93
N ASN A 177 -0.64 -0.53 -27.92
CA ASN A 177 -1.66 -0.53 -28.96
C ASN A 177 -1.04 -0.39 -30.35
N GLN A 178 -1.53 -1.16 -31.33
CA GLN A 178 -1.07 -1.06 -32.70
C GLN A 178 -1.49 0.27 -33.34
N ASN A 179 -2.76 0.69 -33.09
CA ASN A 179 -3.24 1.99 -33.55
C ASN A 179 -2.72 3.10 -32.62
N ILE A 180 -2.00 4.07 -33.20
CA ILE A 180 -1.40 5.20 -32.50
C ILE A 180 -2.44 6.11 -31.82
N GLU A 181 -3.63 6.25 -32.41
CA GLU A 181 -4.74 7.02 -31.84
C GLU A 181 -5.27 6.42 -30.54
N ASN A 182 -5.08 5.12 -30.34
CA ASN A 182 -5.44 4.41 -29.11
C ASN A 182 -4.27 4.31 -28.14
N ARG A 183 -3.16 5.02 -28.36
CA ARG A 183 -2.07 5.16 -27.37
C ARG A 183 -2.26 6.43 -26.54
N PRO A 184 -1.76 6.46 -25.30
CA PRO A 184 -1.76 7.69 -24.50
C PRO A 184 -1.02 8.83 -25.20
N HIS A 185 -1.73 9.91 -25.50
CA HIS A 185 -1.23 11.06 -26.25
C HIS A 185 -1.82 12.38 -25.75
N GLN A 186 -1.28 13.48 -26.22
CA GLN A 186 -1.81 14.84 -26.07
C GLN A 186 -2.13 15.42 -27.44
N ILE A 187 -3.09 16.33 -27.49
CA ILE A 187 -3.33 17.13 -28.70
C ILE A 187 -2.66 18.49 -28.50
N ILE A 188 -1.61 18.76 -29.29
CA ILE A 188 -0.87 20.02 -29.25
C ILE A 188 -1.01 20.68 -30.62
N ASN A 189 -1.60 21.88 -30.65
CA ASN A 189 -1.86 22.63 -31.90
C ASN A 189 -2.60 21.78 -32.97
N GLY A 190 -3.61 21.02 -32.55
CA GLY A 190 -4.40 20.16 -33.41
C GLY A 190 -3.70 18.86 -33.89
N LYS A 191 -2.46 18.62 -33.48
CA LYS A 191 -1.70 17.41 -33.83
C LYS A 191 -1.60 16.45 -32.66
N LEU A 192 -1.71 15.16 -32.96
CA LEU A 192 -1.48 14.09 -32.00
C LEU A 192 0.02 13.99 -31.68
N VAL A 193 0.34 14.09 -30.38
CA VAL A 193 1.71 13.95 -29.85
C VAL A 193 1.72 12.85 -28.80
N GLU A 194 2.35 11.71 -29.11
CA GLU A 194 2.50 10.62 -28.17
C GLU A 194 3.25 11.06 -26.89
N ASN A 195 2.84 10.51 -25.74
CA ASN A 195 3.55 10.73 -24.49
C ASN A 195 4.97 10.14 -24.58
N LYS A 196 5.99 10.98 -24.37
CA LYS A 196 7.41 10.57 -24.47
C LYS A 196 7.81 9.56 -23.39
N ALA A 197 7.29 9.68 -22.19
CA ALA A 197 7.62 8.79 -21.07
C ALA A 197 6.78 7.52 -21.15
N LYS A 198 7.20 6.56 -21.95
CA LYS A 198 6.59 5.23 -22.12
C LYS A 198 7.05 4.31 -20.97
N ASN A 199 6.35 4.34 -19.83
CA ASN A 199 6.54 3.34 -18.78
C ASN A 199 5.48 2.24 -18.98
N GLY A 200 5.91 1.02 -19.29
CA GLY A 200 5.04 -0.12 -19.55
C GLY A 200 4.11 -0.53 -18.42
N ASP A 201 4.32 -0.01 -17.21
CA ASP A 201 3.40 -0.22 -16.09
C ASP A 201 2.24 0.78 -16.03
N LYS A 202 2.32 1.90 -16.77
CA LYS A 202 1.22 2.87 -16.87
C LYS A 202 0.16 2.37 -17.85
N TYR A 203 -1.10 2.67 -17.56
CA TYR A 203 -2.25 2.21 -18.36
C TYR A 203 -2.23 0.69 -18.61
N LYS A 204 -1.64 -0.09 -17.69
CA LYS A 204 -1.45 -1.53 -17.85
C LYS A 204 -2.62 -2.29 -17.24
N ARG A 205 -3.23 -3.13 -18.08
CA ARG A 205 -4.27 -4.07 -17.67
C ARG A 205 -3.66 -5.21 -16.86
N GLN A 206 -4.20 -5.43 -15.68
CA GLN A 206 -3.70 -6.48 -14.78
C GLN A 206 -4.15 -7.87 -15.24
N GLU A 207 -3.57 -8.91 -14.63
CA GLU A 207 -3.76 -10.30 -15.01
C GLU A 207 -4.38 -11.08 -13.85
N PHE A 208 -5.46 -11.82 -14.10
CA PHE A 208 -6.11 -12.62 -13.07
C PHE A 208 -5.25 -13.77 -12.53
N ASN A 209 -4.33 -14.30 -13.34
CA ASN A 209 -3.44 -15.38 -12.95
C ASN A 209 -2.20 -14.93 -12.17
N LYS A 210 -2.04 -13.64 -11.95
CA LYS A 210 -0.94 -13.07 -11.15
C LYS A 210 -1.44 -12.49 -9.84
N VAL A 211 -0.53 -12.33 -8.88
CA VAL A 211 -0.81 -11.59 -7.63
C VAL A 211 -1.03 -10.12 -7.95
N ALA A 212 -1.96 -9.47 -7.22
CA ALA A 212 -2.17 -8.05 -7.36
C ALA A 212 -0.86 -7.26 -7.15
N PRO A 213 -0.63 -6.19 -7.92
CA PRO A 213 0.54 -5.33 -7.77
C PRO A 213 0.52 -4.56 -6.44
N CYS A 214 1.60 -3.86 -6.15
CA CYS A 214 1.64 -2.91 -5.03
C CYS A 214 0.60 -1.81 -5.24
N ILE A 215 -0.25 -1.60 -4.23
CA ILE A 215 -1.22 -0.52 -4.25
C ILE A 215 -0.53 0.80 -3.88
N HIS A 216 -0.62 1.77 -4.78
CA HIS A 216 -0.05 3.12 -4.61
C HIS A 216 -1.11 4.11 -4.11
N THR A 217 -0.69 5.24 -3.59
CA THR A 217 -1.58 6.33 -3.15
C THR A 217 -2.40 6.94 -4.30
N ARG A 218 -1.87 6.92 -5.54
CA ARG A 218 -2.56 7.37 -6.76
C ARG A 218 -3.17 6.22 -7.55
N ASN A 219 -3.82 5.29 -6.86
CA ASN A 219 -4.53 4.14 -7.46
C ASN A 219 -5.86 4.52 -8.14
N ASP A 220 -6.20 5.79 -8.14
CA ASP A 220 -7.35 6.41 -8.81
C ASP A 220 -7.13 6.72 -10.29
N GLN A 221 -5.89 6.67 -10.78
CA GLN A 221 -5.54 7.12 -12.12
C GLN A 221 -5.15 5.97 -13.04
N LEU A 222 -5.71 5.97 -14.26
CA LEU A 222 -5.30 5.06 -15.32
C LEU A 222 -3.81 5.22 -15.71
N ALA A 223 -3.30 6.46 -15.60
CA ALA A 223 -1.90 6.79 -15.84
C ALA A 223 -0.95 6.34 -14.73
N SER A 224 -1.46 5.88 -13.60
CA SER A 224 -0.64 5.30 -12.53
C SER A 224 -0.18 3.88 -12.90
N GLN A 225 0.79 3.38 -12.14
CA GLN A 225 1.34 2.05 -12.42
C GLN A 225 0.35 0.96 -12.02
N ASN A 226 0.10 0.01 -12.95
CA ASN A 226 -0.61 -1.23 -12.67
C ASN A 226 -2.03 -1.05 -12.09
N THR A 227 -2.81 -0.09 -12.59
CA THR A 227 -4.11 0.26 -12.02
C THR A 227 -5.32 -0.23 -12.81
N VAL A 228 -5.16 -0.68 -14.07
CA VAL A 228 -6.30 -1.06 -14.91
C VAL A 228 -6.81 -2.45 -14.56
N HIS A 229 -8.13 -2.56 -14.31
CA HIS A 229 -8.81 -3.82 -13.99
C HIS A 229 -8.62 -4.88 -15.10
N PRO A 230 -8.53 -6.18 -14.76
CA PRO A 230 -8.27 -7.25 -15.74
C PRO A 230 -9.27 -7.35 -16.91
N ILE A 231 -10.53 -6.98 -16.70
CA ILE A 231 -11.60 -7.06 -17.70
C ILE A 231 -12.20 -5.68 -17.98
N ASP A 232 -12.63 -4.95 -16.95
CA ASP A 232 -13.33 -3.69 -17.10
C ASP A 232 -12.38 -2.55 -17.50
N ASP A 233 -12.88 -1.59 -18.28
CA ASP A 233 -12.12 -0.42 -18.73
C ASP A 233 -12.07 0.67 -17.64
N ARG A 234 -11.50 0.34 -16.48
CA ARG A 234 -11.46 1.18 -15.28
C ARG A 234 -10.27 0.85 -14.39
N VAL A 235 -10.01 1.69 -13.40
CA VAL A 235 -9.16 1.31 -12.27
C VAL A 235 -9.94 0.42 -11.30
N PHE A 236 -9.23 -0.19 -10.35
CA PHE A 236 -9.86 -0.97 -9.28
C PHE A 236 -10.79 -0.10 -8.43
N SER A 237 -11.91 -0.66 -8.00
CA SER A 237 -12.81 -0.06 -7.01
C SER A 237 -12.16 -0.04 -5.62
N ILE A 238 -12.70 0.79 -4.70
CA ILE A 238 -12.24 0.78 -3.30
C ILE A 238 -12.39 -0.60 -2.69
N ARG A 239 -13.52 -1.29 -2.93
CA ARG A 239 -13.76 -2.64 -2.40
C ARG A 239 -12.73 -3.66 -2.91
N GLU A 240 -12.38 -3.62 -4.19
CA GLU A 240 -11.33 -4.47 -4.74
C GLU A 240 -9.97 -4.20 -4.10
N LEU A 241 -9.61 -2.92 -3.93
CA LEU A 241 -8.38 -2.52 -3.23
C LEU A 241 -8.36 -2.99 -1.77
N MET A 242 -9.49 -2.90 -1.04
CA MET A 242 -9.63 -3.42 0.33
C MET A 242 -9.32 -4.92 0.37
N LYS A 243 -9.89 -5.71 -0.55
CA LYS A 243 -9.63 -7.16 -0.62
C LYS A 243 -8.15 -7.46 -0.92
N MET A 244 -7.52 -6.70 -1.82
CA MET A 244 -6.09 -6.83 -2.12
C MET A 244 -5.21 -6.51 -0.90
N MET A 245 -5.62 -5.56 -0.07
CA MET A 245 -4.92 -5.13 1.15
C MET A 245 -5.39 -5.89 2.41
N THR A 246 -6.23 -6.90 2.25
CA THR A 246 -6.81 -7.70 3.34
C THR A 246 -7.54 -6.87 4.40
N ILE A 247 -8.04 -5.68 4.01
CA ILE A 247 -8.87 -4.83 4.88
C ILE A 247 -10.25 -5.47 4.98
N PRO A 248 -10.80 -5.68 6.20
CA PRO A 248 -12.10 -6.30 6.39
C PRO A 248 -13.22 -5.52 5.67
N ASP A 249 -14.20 -6.24 5.12
CA ASP A 249 -15.35 -5.62 4.45
C ASP A 249 -16.19 -4.73 5.39
N SER A 250 -16.12 -5.01 6.70
CA SER A 250 -16.75 -4.23 7.78
C SER A 250 -16.01 -2.96 8.18
N PHE A 251 -14.83 -2.69 7.59
CA PHE A 251 -14.06 -1.49 7.93
C PHE A 251 -14.80 -0.22 7.50
N GLN A 252 -14.99 0.70 8.43
CA GLN A 252 -15.67 1.96 8.21
C GLN A 252 -14.66 3.08 7.89
N TRP A 253 -14.76 3.63 6.69
CA TRP A 253 -13.92 4.74 6.23
C TRP A 253 -14.39 6.11 6.73
N ILE A 254 -15.63 6.19 7.16
CA ILE A 254 -16.35 7.40 7.51
C ILE A 254 -17.42 7.08 8.56
N ASN A 255 -17.98 8.11 9.19
CA ASN A 255 -19.03 7.96 10.21
C ASN A 255 -20.42 7.54 9.66
N GLN A 256 -20.46 6.85 8.54
CA GLN A 256 -21.69 6.30 7.97
C GLN A 256 -21.48 4.82 7.68
N ASP A 257 -22.47 4.01 8.05
CA ASP A 257 -22.45 2.58 7.76
C ASP A 257 -22.75 2.29 6.28
N LEU A 258 -22.37 1.10 5.83
CA LEU A 258 -22.52 0.70 4.42
C LEU A 258 -23.99 0.65 3.97
N ASN A 259 -24.91 0.25 4.86
CA ASN A 259 -26.33 0.16 4.51
C ASN A 259 -26.93 1.56 4.23
N THR A 260 -26.54 2.55 5.01
CA THR A 260 -26.91 3.96 4.76
C THR A 260 -26.36 4.42 3.42
N LEU A 261 -25.09 4.15 3.13
CA LEU A 261 -24.47 4.54 1.85
C LEU A 261 -25.11 3.85 0.64
N ASN A 262 -25.50 2.59 0.77
CA ASN A 262 -26.14 1.84 -0.32
C ASN A 262 -27.50 2.40 -0.70
N LYS A 263 -28.23 2.98 0.27
CA LYS A 263 -29.56 3.59 0.05
C LYS A 263 -29.53 4.98 -0.59
N LEU A 264 -28.35 5.61 -0.70
CA LEU A 264 -28.22 6.91 -1.34
C LEU A 264 -28.64 6.84 -2.81
N THR A 265 -29.26 7.90 -3.31
CA THR A 265 -29.52 8.11 -4.73
C THR A 265 -28.22 8.17 -5.53
N LEU A 266 -28.27 7.95 -6.83
CA LEU A 266 -27.08 8.01 -7.68
C LEU A 266 -26.37 9.38 -7.62
N LEU A 267 -27.12 10.47 -7.50
CA LEU A 267 -26.55 11.82 -7.37
C LEU A 267 -25.81 11.99 -6.03
N GLU A 268 -26.42 11.54 -4.94
CA GLU A 268 -25.82 11.58 -3.61
C GLU A 268 -24.56 10.71 -3.56
N LYS A 269 -24.61 9.48 -4.13
CA LYS A 269 -23.44 8.60 -4.25
C LYS A 269 -22.27 9.29 -4.97
N LYS A 270 -22.56 9.97 -6.10
CA LYS A 270 -21.54 10.73 -6.86
C LYS A 270 -20.95 11.90 -6.06
N ASN A 271 -21.80 12.67 -5.38
CA ASN A 271 -21.35 13.79 -4.55
C ASN A 271 -20.50 13.30 -3.37
N PHE A 272 -20.92 12.22 -2.75
CA PHE A 272 -20.20 11.61 -1.64
C PHE A 272 -18.84 11.06 -2.08
N SER A 273 -18.78 10.33 -3.19
CA SER A 273 -17.53 9.82 -3.76
C SER A 273 -16.58 10.98 -4.11
N LYS A 274 -17.08 12.05 -4.73
CA LYS A 274 -16.27 13.24 -5.05
C LYS A 274 -15.59 13.83 -3.81
N LYS A 275 -16.25 13.78 -2.65
CA LYS A 275 -15.73 14.32 -1.39
C LYS A 275 -14.72 13.40 -0.70
N HIS A 276 -14.91 12.09 -0.73
CA HIS A 276 -14.20 11.16 0.14
C HIS A 276 -13.28 10.16 -0.58
N GLU A 277 -13.57 9.83 -1.85
CA GLU A 277 -12.90 8.75 -2.58
C GLU A 277 -11.38 8.90 -2.60
N MET A 278 -10.87 10.11 -2.86
CA MET A 278 -9.44 10.35 -2.95
C MET A 278 -8.70 10.07 -1.64
N ASN A 279 -9.27 10.54 -0.52
CA ASN A 279 -8.69 10.32 0.80
C ASN A 279 -8.69 8.82 1.17
N ILE A 280 -9.80 8.11 0.91
CA ILE A 280 -9.90 6.67 1.15
C ILE A 280 -8.85 5.92 0.34
N ARG A 281 -8.72 6.22 -0.95
CA ARG A 281 -7.75 5.59 -1.85
C ARG A 281 -6.31 5.87 -1.43
N GLN A 282 -6.02 7.08 -0.99
CA GLN A 282 -4.71 7.45 -0.44
C GLN A 282 -4.41 6.65 0.83
N CYS A 283 -5.33 6.60 1.79
CA CYS A 283 -5.18 5.80 3.01
C CYS A 283 -4.93 4.31 2.70
N ILE A 284 -5.64 3.73 1.73
CA ILE A 284 -5.40 2.34 1.29
C ILE A 284 -3.97 2.18 0.74
N GLY A 285 -3.49 3.13 -0.06
CA GLY A 285 -2.15 3.08 -0.65
C GLY A 285 -1.02 3.23 0.38
N GLU A 286 -1.26 3.99 1.45
CA GLU A 286 -0.34 4.18 2.57
C GLU A 286 -0.38 3.00 3.57
N ALA A 287 -1.51 2.34 3.70
CA ALA A 287 -1.72 1.27 4.67
C ALA A 287 -0.77 0.08 4.49
N VAL A 288 -0.56 -0.62 5.59
CA VAL A 288 0.03 -1.97 5.59
C VAL A 288 -1.11 -2.99 5.50
N PRO A 289 -1.00 -4.05 4.67
CA PRO A 289 -2.01 -5.11 4.62
C PRO A 289 -2.29 -5.67 6.01
N THR A 290 -3.57 -5.69 6.42
CA THR A 290 -3.96 -6.00 7.80
C THR A 290 -3.56 -7.41 8.22
N ALA A 291 -3.50 -8.36 7.29
CA ALA A 291 -3.07 -9.72 7.55
C ALA A 291 -1.66 -9.83 8.16
N ILE A 292 -0.77 -8.88 7.87
CA ILE A 292 0.60 -8.88 8.37
C ILE A 292 0.63 -8.58 9.86
N PHE A 293 0.09 -7.41 10.26
CA PHE A 293 0.06 -7.03 11.68
C PHE A 293 -0.86 -7.91 12.52
N HIS A 294 -1.93 -8.46 11.93
CA HIS A 294 -2.78 -9.44 12.62
C HIS A 294 -1.98 -10.67 13.05
N GLN A 295 -1.13 -11.22 12.17
CA GLN A 295 -0.28 -12.37 12.53
C GLN A 295 0.74 -12.02 13.61
N ILE A 296 1.43 -10.86 13.48
CA ILE A 296 2.40 -10.40 14.48
C ILE A 296 1.71 -10.22 15.84
N ALA A 297 0.57 -9.52 15.88
CA ALA A 297 -0.20 -9.30 17.11
C ALA A 297 -0.67 -10.59 17.76
N LYS A 298 -1.12 -11.57 16.95
CA LYS A 298 -1.50 -12.90 17.43
C LYS A 298 -0.32 -13.62 18.09
N LYS A 299 0.86 -13.59 17.47
CA LYS A 299 2.09 -14.21 18.02
C LYS A 299 2.51 -13.52 19.32
N ILE A 300 2.51 -12.18 19.38
CA ILE A 300 2.80 -11.43 20.59
C ILE A 300 1.84 -11.84 21.71
N LYS A 301 0.53 -11.88 21.46
CA LYS A 301 -0.48 -12.27 22.43
C LYS A 301 -0.25 -13.69 22.96
N GLN A 302 -0.08 -14.66 22.07
CA GLN A 302 0.16 -16.07 22.43
C GLN A 302 1.39 -16.24 23.31
N ASN A 303 2.50 -15.59 22.96
CA ASN A 303 3.75 -15.66 23.73
C ASN A 303 3.64 -14.90 25.07
N SER A 304 2.94 -13.74 25.09
CA SER A 304 2.75 -12.98 26.33
C SER A 304 1.88 -13.71 27.35
N ASP A 305 0.93 -14.55 26.92
CA ASP A 305 0.09 -15.36 27.79
C ASP A 305 0.86 -16.55 28.42
N LEU A 306 1.97 -16.98 27.80
CA LEU A 306 2.85 -18.04 28.31
C LEU A 306 3.84 -17.55 29.39
N ILE A 307 4.01 -16.22 29.54
CA ILE A 307 5.00 -15.61 30.46
C ILE A 307 4.30 -15.02 31.70
N LYS A 308 2.99 -15.10 31.80
CA LYS A 308 2.22 -14.81 33.01
C LYS A 308 2.22 -16.00 33.96
#